data_1f13f0c3de9abf711a1be45bd580404e
#
_entry.id   1f13f0c3de9abf711a1be45bd580404e
#
_cell.length_a   1.000
_cell.length_b   1.000
_cell.length_c   1.000
_cell.angle_alpha   90.00
_cell.angle_beta   90.00
_cell.angle_gamma   90.00
#
_symmetry.space_group_name_H-M   'P 1'
#
loop_
_entity.id
_entity.type
_entity.pdbx_description
1 polymer ?
#
loop_
_entity_poly.entity_id
_entity_poly.type
_entity_poly.pdbx_seq_one_letter_code
_entity_poly.pdbx_strand_id
1 'polypeptide(L)'
;MHKPHLTLLLSALFLLIPALEGNSCTNVIITKGASKDGSTLVTYAADSHYLFGELYYHPAADWKPGSLLKVYDWDSGKYLTEIDQVPHTWQTVGNMNEKQVIITETTWGGREELMDRRGRIDYGSLIYIALQRASTAREAIQVIVDLANEYGYASEGETFSIADKNEAWIMELIGKGTNIRNGVNMEKGIVWVAMRVPDGAICAHANQARIGAFPLNDPDNCLYAKDVISVARKRGYFDGPDEEFSFKKAYGPADFGTVRGCDARVWSAFNILSGGWFSYYDAQGRAVTKDASDFLDYAMGYNLDGDLPLFIYPRQKVSVKAVADVMRDHYEGTPMDMTQDIGAGGNALPYRWRPMEYQAEGGTYLNERAIATQQTGFWMVGQARDYVPDEVGGILWFGTDDAATSYVTPIYTSITEVPDCFRQGNGDLLHYSPTASFWINNRISNACYKMYNIMAPHVRKRIDAFETEQMERKTHAVDSAAIVLYNQVVDKLREKIESKRDAMVSRKPFAKVTRYVTDYTVRTAQEQFAAWVSLEEELLVKFMDGNVKPQNEDGTFKHSEYTEGQPAKVEWPGYTDLWKETVAREAGEVLKVKE
;
A
#
# COMPACT_ATOMS: atom_id res chain seq x y z
N MET A 1 51.57 -43.98 -29.19
CA MET A 1 51.76 -42.94 -28.20
C MET A 1 50.69 -41.86 -28.45
N HIS A 2 49.53 -41.99 -27.82
CA HIS A 2 48.45 -40.99 -27.88
C HIS A 2 48.46 -40.20 -26.60
N LYS A 3 48.57 -38.86 -26.70
CA LYS A 3 48.36 -37.92 -25.57
C LYS A 3 46.86 -37.60 -25.44
N PRO A 4 46.26 -37.65 -24.25
CA PRO A 4 44.90 -37.19 -24.08
C PRO A 4 44.90 -35.65 -23.91
N HIS A 5 44.07 -34.96 -24.68
CA HIS A 5 43.72 -33.57 -24.47
C HIS A 5 42.80 -33.46 -23.27
N LEU A 6 43.26 -32.77 -22.23
CA LEU A 6 42.50 -32.41 -21.05
C LEU A 6 41.67 -31.18 -21.40
N THR A 7 40.36 -31.38 -21.65
CA THR A 7 39.41 -30.29 -21.84
C THR A 7 38.99 -29.78 -20.45
N LEU A 8 39.48 -28.60 -20.06
CA LEU A 8 38.99 -27.90 -18.88
C LEU A 8 37.55 -27.44 -19.14
N LEU A 9 36.59 -28.10 -18.51
CA LEU A 9 35.25 -27.57 -18.35
C LEU A 9 35.31 -26.45 -17.29
N LEU A 10 35.29 -25.19 -17.74
CA LEU A 10 34.93 -24.07 -16.89
C LEU A 10 33.43 -24.19 -16.56
N SER A 11 33.14 -24.72 -15.39
CA SER A 11 31.81 -24.58 -14.79
C SER A 11 31.64 -23.13 -14.40
N ALA A 12 30.95 -22.34 -15.24
CA ALA A 12 30.43 -21.05 -14.82
C ALA A 12 29.42 -21.31 -13.72
N LEU A 13 29.83 -21.07 -12.49
CA LEU A 13 28.95 -20.99 -11.33
C LEU A 13 28.10 -19.73 -11.55
N PHE A 14 26.93 -19.88 -12.15
CA PHE A 14 25.90 -18.87 -12.12
C PHE A 14 25.52 -18.73 -10.64
N LEU A 15 26.05 -17.72 -9.98
CA LEU A 15 25.43 -17.16 -8.80
C LEU A 15 24.04 -16.70 -9.25
N LEU A 16 23.03 -17.51 -8.99
CA LEU A 16 21.64 -17.06 -8.92
C LEU A 16 21.64 -15.98 -7.84
N ILE A 17 21.79 -14.73 -8.25
CA ILE A 17 21.32 -13.59 -7.47
C ILE A 17 19.83 -13.87 -7.37
N PRO A 18 19.26 -14.05 -6.16
CA PRO A 18 17.81 -14.10 -6.05
C PRO A 18 17.32 -12.79 -6.65
N ALA A 19 16.69 -12.89 -7.82
CA ALA A 19 15.97 -11.77 -8.39
C ALA A 19 15.11 -11.19 -7.27
N LEU A 20 15.07 -9.89 -7.13
CA LEU A 20 14.20 -9.13 -6.23
C LEU A 20 12.74 -9.59 -6.42
N GLU A 21 12.39 -10.74 -5.87
CA GLU A 21 11.00 -11.17 -5.64
C GLU A 21 10.46 -10.47 -4.39
N GLY A 22 10.97 -9.26 -4.14
CA GLY A 22 10.62 -8.46 -2.98
C GLY A 22 9.17 -8.04 -3.01
N ASN A 23 8.57 -8.00 -1.84
CA ASN A 23 7.32 -7.31 -1.55
C ASN A 23 7.40 -5.90 -2.16
N SER A 24 6.46 -5.57 -3.01
CA SER A 24 6.46 -4.32 -3.77
C SER A 24 5.26 -3.49 -3.35
N CYS A 25 5.44 -2.58 -2.42
CA CYS A 25 4.36 -1.78 -1.83
C CYS A 25 4.33 -0.35 -2.39
N THR A 26 3.21 0.34 -2.26
CA THR A 26 3.08 1.77 -2.62
C THR A 26 2.26 2.50 -1.57
N ASN A 27 2.77 3.63 -1.10
CA ASN A 27 2.13 4.46 -0.10
C ASN A 27 2.04 5.92 -0.54
N VAL A 28 0.93 6.57 -0.18
CA VAL A 28 0.71 8.00 -0.32
C VAL A 28 0.21 8.57 1.00
N ILE A 29 0.80 9.68 1.43
CA ILE A 29 0.42 10.42 2.64
C ILE A 29 -0.22 11.74 2.21
N ILE A 30 -1.41 12.03 2.73
CA ILE A 30 -2.11 13.30 2.54
C ILE A 30 -2.30 13.94 3.91
N THR A 31 -1.69 15.09 4.16
CA THR A 31 -1.86 15.81 5.42
C THR A 31 -3.24 16.48 5.51
N LYS A 32 -3.67 16.85 6.72
CA LYS A 32 -4.93 17.56 6.98
C LYS A 32 -5.12 18.78 6.07
N GLY A 33 -4.08 19.58 5.96
CA GLY A 33 -4.09 20.78 5.12
C GLY A 33 -4.18 20.48 3.62
N ALA A 34 -3.84 19.29 3.16
CA ALA A 34 -3.97 18.86 1.76
C ALA A 34 -5.28 18.13 1.48
N SER A 35 -5.93 17.55 2.49
CA SER A 35 -7.16 16.79 2.32
C SER A 35 -8.41 17.68 2.21
N LYS A 36 -9.44 17.17 1.51
CA LYS A 36 -10.69 17.90 1.25
C LYS A 36 -11.54 18.10 2.51
N ASP A 37 -11.53 17.12 3.40
CA ASP A 37 -12.34 17.08 4.61
C ASP A 37 -11.55 17.40 5.90
N GLY A 38 -10.25 17.68 5.78
CA GLY A 38 -9.39 17.98 6.92
C GLY A 38 -8.90 16.75 7.68
N SER A 39 -9.09 15.54 7.15
CA SER A 39 -8.53 14.31 7.71
C SER A 39 -7.08 14.09 7.26
N THR A 40 -6.30 13.33 8.04
CA THR A 40 -5.03 12.76 7.57
C THR A 40 -5.32 11.45 6.86
N LEU A 41 -4.79 11.27 5.63
CA LEU A 41 -4.97 10.06 4.84
C LEU A 41 -3.64 9.39 4.57
N VAL A 42 -3.60 8.07 4.68
CA VAL A 42 -2.43 7.25 4.32
C VAL A 42 -2.90 6.03 3.54
N THR A 43 -2.32 5.78 2.36
CA THR A 43 -2.61 4.56 1.60
C THR A 43 -1.60 3.47 1.89
N TYR A 44 -1.98 2.25 1.55
CA TYR A 44 -1.09 1.10 1.47
C TYR A 44 -1.61 0.12 0.42
N ALA A 45 -0.73 -0.32 -0.47
CA ALA A 45 -0.91 -1.55 -1.23
C ALA A 45 0.17 -2.53 -0.80
N ALA A 46 -0.23 -3.62 -0.18
CA ALA A 46 0.66 -4.69 0.25
C ALA A 46 0.77 -5.72 -0.88
N ASP A 47 1.83 -5.59 -1.68
CA ASP A 47 1.96 -6.30 -2.95
C ASP A 47 2.95 -7.46 -2.83
N SER A 48 2.43 -8.68 -2.68
CA SER A 48 3.22 -9.90 -2.62
C SER A 48 2.41 -11.10 -3.11
N HIS A 49 3.00 -11.95 -3.94
CA HIS A 49 2.40 -13.24 -4.32
C HIS A 49 2.30 -14.24 -3.18
N TYR A 50 2.89 -13.92 -2.02
CA TYR A 50 2.84 -14.75 -0.80
C TYR A 50 1.86 -14.21 0.23
N LEU A 51 1.11 -13.14 -0.07
CA LEU A 51 0.21 -12.48 0.86
C LEU A 51 -1.26 -12.72 0.49
N PHE A 52 -2.00 -13.34 1.41
CA PHE A 52 -3.46 -13.46 1.34
C PHE A 52 -4.11 -12.23 1.96
N GLY A 53 -5.04 -11.61 1.25
CA GLY A 53 -5.71 -10.40 1.73
C GLY A 53 -6.79 -10.72 2.77
N GLU A 54 -6.49 -10.42 4.03
CA GLU A 54 -7.42 -10.55 5.16
C GLU A 54 -7.23 -9.38 6.14
N LEU A 55 -8.23 -9.12 6.96
CA LEU A 55 -8.20 -8.01 7.92
C LEU A 55 -7.66 -8.49 9.28
N TYR A 56 -6.45 -8.06 9.62
CA TYR A 56 -5.85 -8.35 10.93
C TYR A 56 -6.58 -7.58 12.03
N TYR A 57 -6.98 -8.29 13.08
CA TYR A 57 -7.72 -7.70 14.18
C TYR A 57 -7.22 -8.18 15.53
N HIS A 58 -6.81 -7.24 16.38
CA HIS A 58 -6.42 -7.51 17.75
C HIS A 58 -7.24 -6.60 18.68
N PRO A 59 -8.06 -7.15 19.58
CA PRO A 59 -8.80 -6.36 20.53
C PRO A 59 -7.86 -5.71 21.55
N ALA A 60 -8.26 -4.56 22.11
CA ALA A 60 -7.57 -3.97 23.26
C ALA A 60 -7.54 -4.94 24.44
N ALA A 61 -6.42 -4.99 25.14
CA ALA A 61 -6.23 -5.91 26.25
C ALA A 61 -5.37 -5.33 27.39
N ASP A 62 -5.67 -5.76 28.61
CA ASP A 62 -4.85 -5.49 29.79
C ASP A 62 -4.02 -6.73 30.14
N TRP A 63 -2.73 -6.55 30.37
CA TRP A 63 -1.77 -7.62 30.58
C TRP A 63 -1.22 -7.61 32.00
N LYS A 64 -0.97 -8.78 32.54
CA LYS A 64 -0.35 -8.93 33.87
C LYS A 64 1.14 -8.56 33.81
N PRO A 65 1.73 -8.03 34.90
CA PRO A 65 3.18 -7.82 34.96
C PRO A 65 3.94 -9.13 34.64
N GLY A 66 4.97 -9.02 33.77
CA GLY A 66 5.77 -10.17 33.32
C GLY A 66 5.14 -11.00 32.19
N SER A 67 4.03 -10.55 31.61
CA SER A 67 3.52 -11.15 30.38
C SER A 67 4.51 -10.96 29.22
N LEU A 68 4.64 -11.98 28.36
CA LEU A 68 5.51 -11.95 27.19
C LEU A 68 4.68 -12.00 25.90
N LEU A 69 5.17 -11.32 24.87
CA LEU A 69 4.65 -11.35 23.50
C LEU A 69 5.60 -12.18 22.64
N LYS A 70 5.09 -13.22 21.98
CA LYS A 70 5.84 -13.97 20.98
C LYS A 70 5.88 -13.19 19.67
N VAL A 71 7.09 -13.06 19.11
CA VAL A 71 7.34 -12.40 17.84
C VAL A 71 7.67 -13.45 16.80
N TYR A 72 6.99 -13.35 15.67
CA TYR A 72 7.19 -14.19 14.49
C TYR A 72 7.53 -13.29 13.30
N ASP A 73 8.42 -13.76 12.45
CA ASP A 73 8.72 -13.11 11.18
C ASP A 73 7.44 -13.02 10.33
N TRP A 74 7.13 -11.84 9.85
CA TRP A 74 5.87 -11.55 9.19
C TRP A 74 5.68 -12.35 7.90
N ASP A 75 6.70 -12.44 7.08
CA ASP A 75 6.62 -13.08 5.77
C ASP A 75 6.64 -14.62 5.85
N SER A 76 7.45 -15.17 6.73
CA SER A 76 7.67 -16.62 6.81
C SER A 76 6.94 -17.31 7.96
N GLY A 77 6.40 -16.55 8.93
CA GLY A 77 5.82 -17.10 10.16
C GLY A 77 6.83 -17.76 11.09
N LYS A 78 8.15 -17.59 10.84
CA LYS A 78 9.21 -18.14 11.68
C LYS A 78 9.24 -17.47 13.03
N TYR A 79 9.28 -18.26 14.12
CA TYR A 79 9.47 -17.71 15.46
C TYR A 79 10.83 -17.00 15.59
N LEU A 80 10.83 -15.76 16.06
CA LEU A 80 12.01 -14.93 16.25
C LEU A 80 12.41 -14.79 17.71
N THR A 81 11.48 -14.41 18.60
CA THR A 81 11.77 -14.14 20.00
C THR A 81 10.50 -14.00 20.85
N GLU A 82 10.68 -13.79 22.16
CA GLU A 82 9.69 -13.22 23.08
C GLU A 82 10.20 -11.85 23.56
N ILE A 83 9.28 -10.91 23.70
CA ILE A 83 9.54 -9.56 24.23
C ILE A 83 8.58 -9.27 25.39
N ASP A 84 8.95 -8.32 26.25
CA ASP A 84 8.08 -7.88 27.33
C ASP A 84 6.80 -7.23 26.78
N GLN A 85 5.66 -7.65 27.32
CA GLN A 85 4.38 -7.04 26.98
C GLN A 85 4.12 -5.83 27.87
N VAL A 86 3.58 -4.77 27.24
CA VAL A 86 3.16 -3.57 27.95
C VAL A 86 1.89 -3.84 28.77
N PRO A 87 1.61 -3.06 29.86
CA PRO A 87 0.43 -3.28 30.70
C PRO A 87 -0.90 -3.18 29.96
N HIS A 88 -0.98 -2.37 28.91
CA HIS A 88 -2.17 -2.19 28.08
C HIS A 88 -1.80 -2.13 26.60
N THR A 89 -2.58 -2.81 25.76
CA THR A 89 -2.47 -2.74 24.29
C THR A 89 -3.74 -2.17 23.70
N TRP A 90 -3.59 -1.24 22.74
CA TRP A 90 -4.70 -0.67 21.99
C TRP A 90 -5.26 -1.68 20.98
N GLN A 91 -6.56 -1.57 20.69
CA GLN A 91 -7.17 -2.33 19.61
C GLN A 91 -6.56 -1.93 18.28
N THR A 92 -6.25 -2.93 17.43
CA THR A 92 -5.80 -2.71 16.05
C THR A 92 -6.78 -3.33 15.06
N VAL A 93 -7.00 -2.62 13.95
CA VAL A 93 -7.84 -3.04 12.82
C VAL A 93 -7.03 -2.79 11.55
N GLY A 94 -6.48 -3.85 10.97
CA GLY A 94 -5.49 -3.74 9.91
C GLY A 94 -4.31 -2.87 10.34
N ASN A 95 -3.94 -1.92 9.52
CA ASN A 95 -2.83 -0.99 9.74
C ASN A 95 -3.22 0.29 10.50
N MET A 96 -4.34 0.26 11.24
CA MET A 96 -4.79 1.35 12.12
C MET A 96 -5.11 0.83 13.51
N ASN A 97 -5.07 1.75 14.51
CA ASN A 97 -5.54 1.45 15.85
C ASN A 97 -6.72 2.35 16.29
N GLU A 98 -7.33 2.05 17.43
CA GLU A 98 -8.46 2.80 17.98
C GLU A 98 -8.12 4.24 18.40
N LYS A 99 -6.83 4.62 18.46
CA LYS A 99 -6.33 5.98 18.67
C LYS A 99 -6.09 6.72 17.35
N GLN A 100 -6.45 6.11 16.24
CA GLN A 100 -6.29 6.63 14.89
C GLN A 100 -4.84 6.74 14.42
N VAL A 101 -3.91 6.00 15.05
CA VAL A 101 -2.56 5.85 14.51
C VAL A 101 -2.60 4.92 13.31
N ILE A 102 -1.92 5.31 12.23
CA ILE A 102 -1.81 4.58 10.96
C ILE A 102 -0.33 4.28 10.74
N ILE A 103 0.03 3.04 10.45
CA ILE A 103 1.40 2.65 10.08
C ILE A 103 1.35 1.76 8.85
N THR A 104 2.02 2.19 7.79
CA THR A 104 2.17 1.44 6.53
C THR A 104 3.62 1.49 6.09
N GLU A 105 4.02 0.68 5.12
CA GLU A 105 5.42 0.55 4.76
C GLU A 105 5.69 0.34 3.27
N THR A 106 6.97 0.45 2.89
CA THR A 106 7.54 -0.09 1.67
C THR A 106 8.97 -0.54 1.92
N THR A 107 9.23 -1.83 1.76
CA THR A 107 10.59 -2.38 1.85
C THR A 107 11.43 -1.97 0.63
N TRP A 108 12.67 -1.55 0.87
CA TRP A 108 13.68 -1.28 -0.17
C TRP A 108 14.99 -2.04 0.16
N GLY A 109 15.69 -2.53 -0.85
CA GLY A 109 16.86 -3.37 -0.64
C GLY A 109 17.97 -2.67 0.14
N GLY A 110 18.40 -1.52 -0.34
CA GLY A 110 19.49 -0.75 0.27
C GLY A 110 20.82 -1.49 0.18
N ARG A 111 21.62 -1.37 1.23
CA ARG A 111 22.92 -2.03 1.33
C ARG A 111 22.78 -3.36 2.06
N GLU A 112 22.86 -4.48 1.34
CA GLU A 112 22.67 -5.85 1.87
C GLU A 112 23.55 -6.16 3.08
N GLU A 113 24.78 -5.63 3.12
CA GLU A 113 25.71 -5.83 4.22
C GLU A 113 25.26 -5.17 5.54
N LEU A 114 24.25 -4.32 5.52
CA LEU A 114 23.67 -3.69 6.72
C LEU A 114 22.54 -4.51 7.34
N MET A 115 22.04 -5.54 6.69
CA MET A 115 21.03 -6.42 7.26
C MET A 115 21.60 -7.15 8.50
N ASP A 116 20.88 -7.08 9.62
CA ASP A 116 21.23 -7.86 10.82
C ASP A 116 20.63 -9.27 10.73
N ARG A 117 21.40 -10.20 10.17
CA ARG A 117 21.00 -11.62 10.02
C ARG A 117 20.72 -12.32 11.37
N ARG A 118 20.95 -11.67 12.49
CA ARG A 118 20.65 -12.14 13.85
C ARG A 118 19.62 -11.26 14.55
N GLY A 119 19.05 -10.30 13.87
CA GLY A 119 17.95 -9.50 14.34
C GLY A 119 16.75 -10.37 14.72
N ARG A 120 15.99 -9.93 15.71
CA ARG A 120 14.88 -10.67 16.27
C ARG A 120 13.54 -9.95 16.18
N ILE A 121 13.52 -8.88 15.40
CA ILE A 121 12.28 -8.17 15.05
C ILE A 121 12.35 -7.75 13.59
N ASP A 122 11.28 -7.99 12.85
CA ASP A 122 11.11 -7.67 11.44
C ASP A 122 10.21 -6.44 11.25
N TYR A 123 10.08 -5.95 10.01
CA TYR A 123 9.31 -4.76 9.68
C TYR A 123 7.81 -4.91 10.04
N GLY A 124 7.19 -6.06 9.73
CA GLY A 124 5.78 -6.30 9.99
C GLY A 124 5.47 -6.38 11.47
N SER A 125 6.32 -7.05 12.26
CA SER A 125 6.21 -7.05 13.72
C SER A 125 6.33 -5.65 14.29
N LEU A 126 7.23 -4.80 13.77
CA LEU A 126 7.35 -3.39 14.21
C LEU A 126 6.04 -2.64 13.99
N ILE A 127 5.37 -2.80 12.84
CA ILE A 127 4.08 -2.16 12.55
C ILE A 127 3.04 -2.53 13.61
N TYR A 128 2.78 -3.83 13.78
CA TYR A 128 1.66 -4.27 14.62
C TYR A 128 1.92 -4.08 16.10
N ILE A 129 3.18 -4.21 16.56
CA ILE A 129 3.53 -3.94 17.96
C ILE A 129 3.45 -2.42 18.24
N ALA A 130 3.91 -1.56 17.33
CA ALA A 130 3.81 -0.11 17.50
C ALA A 130 2.34 0.35 17.50
N LEU A 131 1.49 -0.18 16.62
CA LEU A 131 0.05 0.10 16.62
C LEU A 131 -0.62 -0.29 17.94
N GLN A 132 -0.23 -1.40 18.56
CA GLN A 132 -0.76 -1.84 19.85
C GLN A 132 -0.27 -0.99 21.03
N ARG A 133 0.86 -0.29 20.90
CA ARG A 133 1.53 0.40 22.01
C ARG A 133 1.47 1.93 21.94
N ALA A 134 1.24 2.52 20.76
CA ALA A 134 1.27 3.95 20.54
C ALA A 134 -0.13 4.56 20.42
N SER A 135 -0.30 5.77 20.94
CA SER A 135 -1.49 6.60 20.81
C SER A 135 -1.29 7.82 19.89
N THR A 136 -0.05 8.06 19.48
CA THR A 136 0.34 9.14 18.56
C THR A 136 1.41 8.66 17.57
N ALA A 137 1.56 9.37 16.45
CA ALA A 137 2.58 9.07 15.46
C ALA A 137 4.00 9.12 16.06
N ARG A 138 4.31 10.09 16.92
CA ARG A 138 5.61 10.21 17.59
C ARG A 138 5.90 9.08 18.55
N GLU A 139 4.89 8.63 19.31
CA GLU A 139 5.04 7.43 20.15
C GLU A 139 5.30 6.19 19.31
N ALA A 140 4.64 6.05 18.16
CA ALA A 140 4.89 4.94 17.23
C ALA A 140 6.33 4.92 16.71
N ILE A 141 6.87 6.08 16.28
CA ILE A 141 8.28 6.22 15.89
C ILE A 141 9.20 5.77 17.03
N GLN A 142 8.95 6.21 18.26
CA GLN A 142 9.78 5.85 19.42
C GLN A 142 9.72 4.35 19.71
N VAL A 143 8.53 3.73 19.66
CA VAL A 143 8.36 2.27 19.86
C VAL A 143 9.14 1.48 18.80
N ILE A 144 9.06 1.87 17.53
CA ILE A 144 9.81 1.24 16.43
C ILE A 144 11.32 1.32 16.70
N VAL A 145 11.82 2.51 17.04
CA VAL A 145 13.24 2.74 17.29
C VAL A 145 13.73 1.91 18.49
N ASP A 146 13.00 1.92 19.60
CA ASP A 146 13.36 1.19 20.82
C ASP A 146 13.42 -0.32 20.55
N LEU A 147 12.40 -0.88 19.94
CA LEU A 147 12.34 -2.31 19.63
C LEU A 147 13.45 -2.74 18.66
N ALA A 148 13.66 -2.00 17.58
CA ALA A 148 14.70 -2.32 16.60
C ALA A 148 16.11 -2.22 17.19
N ASN A 149 16.37 -1.27 18.07
CA ASN A 149 17.67 -1.15 18.76
C ASN A 149 17.86 -2.22 19.85
N GLU A 150 16.80 -2.56 20.59
CA GLU A 150 16.87 -3.54 21.67
C GLU A 150 17.00 -4.98 21.15
N TYR A 151 16.21 -5.35 20.14
CA TYR A 151 16.14 -6.74 19.65
C TYR A 151 16.96 -7.00 18.39
N GLY A 152 17.42 -5.95 17.68
CA GLY A 152 18.07 -6.04 16.38
C GLY A 152 17.05 -6.21 15.26
N TYR A 153 17.24 -5.51 14.15
CA TYR A 153 16.31 -5.45 13.02
C TYR A 153 16.70 -6.46 11.94
N ALA A 154 15.80 -7.38 11.62
CA ALA A 154 16.08 -8.56 10.81
C ALA A 154 15.80 -8.36 9.30
N SER A 155 15.08 -7.31 8.91
CA SER A 155 14.70 -7.06 7.52
C SER A 155 15.70 -6.14 6.79
N GLU A 156 15.43 -5.89 5.52
CA GLU A 156 16.16 -4.96 4.65
C GLU A 156 15.88 -3.49 5.04
N GLY A 157 16.20 -2.54 4.15
CA GLY A 157 15.83 -1.15 4.34
C GLY A 157 14.30 -0.97 4.26
N GLU A 158 13.77 -0.04 5.07
CA GLU A 158 12.33 0.17 5.22
C GLU A 158 11.97 1.64 5.23
N THR A 159 10.87 1.97 4.55
CA THR A 159 10.21 3.26 4.65
C THR A 159 8.84 3.08 5.27
N PHE A 160 8.58 3.71 6.41
CA PHE A 160 7.27 3.75 7.05
C PHE A 160 6.56 5.07 6.78
N SER A 161 5.27 5.00 6.45
CA SER A 161 4.32 6.10 6.66
C SER A 161 3.71 5.96 8.05
N ILE A 162 3.92 6.93 8.92
CA ILE A 162 3.41 6.92 10.29
C ILE A 162 2.58 8.18 10.50
N ALA A 163 1.30 8.02 10.81
CA ALA A 163 0.40 9.16 10.95
C ALA A 163 -0.57 8.98 12.11
N ASP A 164 -1.10 10.09 12.57
CA ASP A 164 -2.27 10.14 13.43
C ASP A 164 -3.22 11.25 12.94
N LYS A 165 -4.25 11.55 13.71
CA LYS A 165 -5.22 12.58 13.38
C LYS A 165 -4.67 14.02 13.35
N ASN A 166 -3.41 14.25 13.77
CA ASN A 166 -2.79 15.57 13.88
C ASN A 166 -1.61 15.76 12.94
N GLU A 167 -0.79 14.74 12.76
CA GLU A 167 0.44 14.83 11.96
C GLU A 167 0.75 13.53 11.23
N ALA A 168 1.60 13.64 10.20
CA ALA A 168 2.09 12.51 9.42
C ALA A 168 3.60 12.60 9.22
N TRP A 169 4.25 11.45 9.17
CA TRP A 169 5.69 11.29 9.07
C TRP A 169 6.04 10.27 8.00
N ILE A 170 7.13 10.51 7.29
CA ILE A 170 7.87 9.50 6.53
C ILE A 170 9.12 9.16 7.35
N MET A 171 9.32 7.86 7.64
CA MET A 171 10.47 7.37 8.40
C MET A 171 11.20 6.32 7.58
N GLU A 172 12.52 6.47 7.44
CA GLU A 172 13.38 5.50 6.76
C GLU A 172 14.39 4.92 7.74
N LEU A 173 14.60 3.62 7.67
CA LEU A 173 15.55 2.91 8.52
C LEU A 173 16.19 1.71 7.79
N ILE A 174 17.37 1.33 8.28
CA ILE A 174 18.07 0.10 7.89
C ILE A 174 18.95 -0.37 9.06
N GLY A 175 19.26 -1.65 9.12
CA GLY A 175 20.19 -2.20 10.10
C GLY A 175 21.59 -1.60 10.03
N LYS A 176 22.43 -1.93 10.99
CA LYS A 176 23.86 -1.53 11.04
C LYS A 176 24.79 -2.68 10.61
N GLY A 177 24.25 -3.84 10.28
CA GLY A 177 24.96 -5.04 9.88
C GLY A 177 25.19 -6.03 11.01
N THR A 178 26.01 -7.05 10.74
CA THR A 178 26.29 -8.13 11.68
C THR A 178 27.78 -8.25 11.96
N ASN A 179 28.19 -7.97 13.20
CA ASN A 179 29.57 -8.10 13.67
C ASN A 179 29.59 -8.82 15.02
N ILE A 180 29.78 -10.14 14.98
CA ILE A 180 29.66 -10.99 16.18
C ILE A 180 30.97 -11.02 16.96
N ARG A 181 30.92 -10.63 18.25
CA ARG A 181 32.01 -10.81 19.22
C ARG A 181 31.42 -11.47 20.48
N ASN A 182 32.00 -12.57 20.89
CA ASN A 182 31.54 -13.34 22.06
C ASN A 182 30.02 -13.65 22.04
N GLY A 183 29.48 -13.95 20.85
CA GLY A 183 28.06 -14.27 20.66
C GLY A 183 27.11 -13.08 20.59
N VAL A 184 27.60 -11.84 20.74
CA VAL A 184 26.81 -10.60 20.68
C VAL A 184 27.08 -9.86 19.37
N ASN A 185 26.02 -9.36 18.71
CA ASN A 185 26.18 -8.45 17.57
C ASN A 185 26.55 -7.05 18.07
N MET A 186 27.78 -6.61 17.79
CA MET A 186 28.30 -5.30 18.17
C MET A 186 27.77 -4.15 17.31
N GLU A 187 27.13 -4.46 16.19
CA GLU A 187 26.48 -3.53 15.26
C GLU A 187 24.93 -3.62 15.36
N LYS A 188 24.40 -4.23 16.43
CA LYS A 188 22.96 -4.36 16.65
C LYS A 188 22.26 -2.98 16.64
N GLY A 189 21.06 -2.94 16.06
CA GLY A 189 20.22 -1.74 15.98
C GLY A 189 20.12 -1.18 14.57
N ILE A 190 19.60 0.04 14.46
CA ILE A 190 19.27 0.70 13.19
C ILE A 190 19.90 2.07 13.07
N VAL A 191 20.20 2.50 11.85
CA VAL A 191 20.26 3.90 11.46
C VAL A 191 18.92 4.30 10.87
N TRP A 192 18.47 5.52 11.16
CA TRP A 192 17.14 5.94 10.76
C TRP A 192 17.01 7.46 10.72
N VAL A 193 16.04 7.94 9.96
CA VAL A 193 15.60 9.33 9.91
C VAL A 193 14.07 9.36 9.71
N ALA A 194 13.38 10.25 10.39
CA ALA A 194 11.96 10.49 10.22
C ALA A 194 11.71 11.98 9.97
N MET A 195 10.99 12.30 8.91
CA MET A 195 10.61 13.67 8.57
C MET A 195 9.11 13.85 8.65
N ARG A 196 8.69 14.90 9.35
CA ARG A 196 7.28 15.29 9.39
C ARG A 196 6.88 15.84 8.03
N VAL A 197 5.78 15.33 7.48
CA VAL A 197 5.20 15.88 6.26
C VAL A 197 4.57 17.23 6.57
N PRO A 198 5.00 18.34 5.95
CA PRO A 198 4.46 19.66 6.22
C PRO A 198 2.95 19.72 5.96
N ASP A 199 2.20 20.40 6.83
CA ASP A 199 0.76 20.51 6.64
C ASP A 199 0.43 21.23 5.31
N GLY A 200 -0.54 20.73 4.57
CA GLY A 200 -0.86 21.14 3.21
C GLY A 200 -0.06 20.42 2.12
N ALA A 201 0.95 19.63 2.48
CA ALA A 201 1.71 18.83 1.53
C ALA A 201 1.23 17.37 1.45
N ILE A 202 1.64 16.70 0.39
CA ILE A 202 1.53 15.25 0.18
C ILE A 202 2.94 14.64 0.04
N CYS A 203 3.07 13.37 0.41
CA CYS A 203 4.28 12.57 0.27
C CYS A 203 3.91 11.21 -0.33
N ALA A 204 4.84 10.57 -1.04
CA ALA A 204 4.67 9.21 -1.52
C ALA A 204 6.01 8.47 -1.51
N HIS A 205 5.95 7.15 -1.32
CA HIS A 205 7.11 6.26 -1.42
C HIS A 205 6.70 4.88 -1.95
N ALA A 206 7.65 4.20 -2.58
CA ALA A 206 7.42 2.94 -3.26
C ALA A 206 8.73 2.15 -3.41
N ASN A 207 9.14 1.39 -2.41
CA ASN A 207 10.30 0.48 -2.40
C ASN A 207 11.66 1.12 -2.78
N GLN A 208 11.82 2.40 -2.53
CA GLN A 208 13.08 3.14 -2.67
C GLN A 208 13.16 4.20 -1.58
N ALA A 209 14.35 4.35 -0.97
CA ALA A 209 14.59 5.40 0.01
C ALA A 209 14.44 6.79 -0.64
N ARG A 210 13.68 7.68 0.01
CA ARG A 210 13.30 8.99 -0.52
C ARG A 210 13.98 10.16 0.19
N ILE A 211 14.33 10.00 1.49
CA ILE A 211 14.87 11.08 2.30
C ILE A 211 16.32 11.38 1.88
N GLY A 212 16.54 12.55 1.31
CA GLY A 212 17.85 13.07 0.95
C GLY A 212 18.54 13.74 2.14
N ALA A 213 18.91 15.01 1.99
CA ALA A 213 19.35 15.84 3.09
C ALA A 213 18.19 16.20 4.01
N PHE A 214 18.47 16.32 5.30
CA PHE A 214 17.47 16.62 6.33
C PHE A 214 18.04 17.59 7.39
N PRO A 215 17.18 18.37 8.08
CA PRO A 215 17.63 19.33 9.09
C PRO A 215 18.16 18.60 10.33
N LEU A 216 19.38 19.00 10.77
CA LEU A 216 20.04 18.42 11.94
C LEU A 216 19.62 19.05 13.27
N ASN A 217 18.92 20.19 13.25
CA ASN A 217 18.57 20.98 14.44
C ASN A 217 17.09 21.39 14.47
N ASP A 218 16.20 20.53 14.01
CA ASP A 218 14.76 20.77 13.98
C ASP A 218 13.97 19.55 14.52
N PRO A 219 13.98 19.31 15.84
CA PRO A 219 13.33 18.14 16.44
C PRO A 219 11.80 18.15 16.32
N ASP A 220 11.20 19.28 15.97
CA ASP A 220 9.77 19.35 15.72
C ASP A 220 9.38 18.74 14.37
N ASN A 221 10.29 18.77 13.40
CA ASN A 221 10.04 18.32 12.04
C ASN A 221 10.98 17.21 11.55
N CYS A 222 12.06 16.91 12.29
CA CYS A 222 13.01 15.85 11.93
C CYS A 222 13.56 15.13 13.16
N LEU A 223 13.43 13.82 13.18
CA LEU A 223 13.99 12.93 14.19
C LEU A 223 14.96 11.97 13.49
N TYR A 224 16.09 11.63 14.12
CA TYR A 224 17.06 10.73 13.49
C TYR A 224 18.00 10.08 14.52
N ALA A 225 18.63 8.97 14.12
CA ALA A 225 19.65 8.31 14.94
C ALA A 225 20.89 9.20 15.10
N LYS A 226 21.33 9.40 16.34
CA LYS A 226 22.51 10.26 16.64
C LYS A 226 23.78 9.82 15.90
N ASP A 227 23.87 8.57 15.53
CA ASP A 227 25.01 7.97 14.84
C ASP A 227 24.80 7.77 13.33
N VAL A 228 23.69 8.27 12.75
CA VAL A 228 23.34 8.06 11.33
C VAL A 228 24.44 8.51 10.37
N ILE A 229 25.09 9.66 10.62
CA ILE A 229 26.18 10.15 9.79
C ILE A 229 27.50 9.43 10.11
N SER A 230 27.80 9.22 11.39
CA SER A 230 29.06 8.58 11.80
C SER A 230 29.15 7.11 11.36
N VAL A 231 28.04 6.38 11.32
CA VAL A 231 27.98 5.03 10.76
C VAL A 231 28.27 5.05 9.27
N ALA A 232 27.68 5.99 8.51
CA ALA A 232 27.94 6.13 7.08
C ALA A 232 29.44 6.43 6.81
N ARG A 233 30.06 7.33 7.58
CA ARG A 233 31.49 7.61 7.47
C ARG A 233 32.35 6.39 7.80
N LYS A 234 32.06 5.70 8.89
CA LYS A 234 32.78 4.47 9.29
C LYS A 234 32.73 3.40 8.20
N ARG A 235 31.63 3.32 7.46
CA ARG A 235 31.42 2.37 6.36
C ARG A 235 31.97 2.86 5.00
N GLY A 236 32.41 4.12 4.91
CA GLY A 236 32.90 4.71 3.66
C GLY A 236 31.77 5.07 2.66
N TYR A 237 30.56 5.25 3.15
CA TYR A 237 29.41 5.63 2.31
C TYR A 237 29.29 7.15 2.16
N PHE A 238 29.97 7.91 3.02
CA PHE A 238 29.97 9.37 3.04
C PHE A 238 31.23 9.91 3.70
N ASP A 239 31.82 11.00 3.15
CA ASP A 239 33.04 11.67 3.65
C ASP A 239 32.93 13.20 3.66
N GLY A 240 31.79 13.78 3.27
CA GLY A 240 31.53 15.21 3.22
C GLY A 240 31.18 15.87 4.57
N PRO A 241 30.90 17.18 4.59
CA PRO A 241 30.38 17.88 5.77
C PRO A 241 28.94 17.38 6.11
N ASP A 242 28.60 17.45 7.41
CA ASP A 242 27.32 16.88 7.91
C ASP A 242 26.07 17.46 7.19
N GLU A 243 26.14 18.73 6.81
CA GLU A 243 25.06 19.46 6.12
C GLU A 243 24.78 18.94 4.70
N GLU A 244 25.73 18.23 4.09
CA GLU A 244 25.60 17.61 2.77
C GLU A 244 25.18 16.14 2.84
N PHE A 245 25.02 15.60 4.05
CA PHE A 245 24.64 14.21 4.22
C PHE A 245 23.25 13.94 3.63
N SER A 246 23.16 12.86 2.84
CA SER A 246 21.90 12.36 2.25
C SER A 246 21.69 10.92 2.68
N PHE A 247 20.58 10.67 3.40
CA PHE A 247 20.27 9.32 3.89
C PHE A 247 20.15 8.32 2.74
N LYS A 248 19.34 8.63 1.74
CA LYS A 248 19.12 7.72 0.60
C LYS A 248 20.41 7.44 -0.20
N LYS A 249 21.27 8.43 -0.41
CA LYS A 249 22.55 8.21 -1.11
C LYS A 249 23.50 7.33 -0.31
N ALA A 250 23.51 7.49 1.00
CA ALA A 250 24.37 6.70 1.89
C ALA A 250 23.88 5.26 2.05
N TYR A 251 22.59 5.05 2.25
CA TYR A 251 22.04 3.77 2.68
C TYR A 251 21.19 3.03 1.64
N GLY A 252 20.55 3.74 0.72
CA GLY A 252 19.70 3.19 -0.34
C GLY A 252 19.99 3.83 -1.70
N PRO A 253 21.22 3.73 -2.25
CA PRO A 253 21.53 4.34 -3.54
C PRO A 253 20.65 3.75 -4.64
N ALA A 254 20.07 4.65 -5.44
CA ALA A 254 19.19 4.27 -6.54
C ALA A 254 20.00 3.84 -7.78
N ASP A 255 19.41 2.92 -8.55
CA ASP A 255 19.85 2.49 -9.87
C ASP A 255 18.69 2.58 -10.87
N PHE A 256 18.93 2.16 -12.11
CA PHE A 256 17.88 2.16 -13.15
C PHE A 256 16.64 1.37 -12.74
N GLY A 257 16.82 0.17 -12.19
CA GLY A 257 15.72 -0.73 -11.81
C GLY A 257 14.87 -0.15 -10.69
N THR A 258 15.52 0.39 -9.65
CA THR A 258 14.81 0.99 -8.50
C THR A 258 14.12 2.30 -8.87
N VAL A 259 14.71 3.14 -9.72
CA VAL A 259 14.03 4.36 -10.17
C VAL A 259 12.84 4.01 -11.07
N ARG A 260 13.04 3.18 -12.09
CA ARG A 260 11.99 2.79 -13.03
C ARG A 260 10.87 1.97 -12.38
N GLY A 261 11.20 1.09 -11.46
CA GLY A 261 10.24 0.24 -10.77
C GLY A 261 9.57 0.89 -9.55
N CYS A 262 10.20 1.90 -8.94
CA CYS A 262 9.77 2.46 -7.66
C CYS A 262 9.46 3.96 -7.77
N ASP A 263 10.45 4.83 -8.04
CA ASP A 263 10.22 6.28 -8.08
C ASP A 263 9.27 6.70 -9.21
N ALA A 264 9.15 5.92 -10.29
CA ALA A 264 8.13 6.11 -11.32
C ALA A 264 6.71 6.10 -10.75
N ARG A 265 6.43 5.23 -9.76
CA ARG A 265 5.12 5.18 -9.06
C ARG A 265 4.89 6.43 -8.22
N VAL A 266 5.93 6.94 -7.57
CA VAL A 266 5.87 8.21 -6.83
C VAL A 266 5.59 9.37 -7.77
N TRP A 267 6.29 9.42 -8.90
CA TRP A 267 6.05 10.42 -9.94
C TRP A 267 4.60 10.40 -10.42
N SER A 268 4.07 9.20 -10.70
CA SER A 268 2.69 9.05 -11.17
C SER A 268 1.67 9.50 -10.12
N ALA A 269 1.83 9.08 -8.86
CA ALA A 269 0.97 9.52 -7.77
C ALA A 269 0.97 11.05 -7.64
N PHE A 270 2.14 11.68 -7.69
CA PHE A 270 2.27 13.13 -7.65
C PHE A 270 1.65 13.80 -8.87
N ASN A 271 1.88 13.27 -10.07
CA ASN A 271 1.32 13.79 -11.31
C ASN A 271 -0.22 13.81 -11.27
N ILE A 272 -0.85 12.72 -10.85
CA ILE A 272 -2.31 12.60 -10.74
C ILE A 272 -2.85 13.56 -9.68
N LEU A 273 -2.31 13.53 -8.46
CA LEU A 273 -2.83 14.30 -7.32
C LEU A 273 -2.57 15.81 -7.43
N SER A 274 -1.56 16.22 -8.18
CA SER A 274 -1.23 17.63 -8.39
C SER A 274 -1.81 18.22 -9.68
N GLY A 275 -2.41 17.38 -10.55
CA GLY A 275 -2.88 17.79 -11.86
C GLY A 275 -1.75 18.22 -12.80
N GLY A 276 -0.61 17.50 -12.76
CA GLY A 276 0.52 17.70 -13.64
C GLY A 276 1.53 18.78 -13.20
N TRP A 277 1.39 19.35 -11.99
CA TRP A 277 2.25 20.44 -11.53
C TRP A 277 2.83 20.17 -10.14
N PHE A 278 4.13 20.03 -10.01
CA PHE A 278 4.81 19.85 -8.74
C PHE A 278 5.18 21.20 -8.13
N SER A 279 4.46 21.60 -7.07
CA SER A 279 4.77 22.77 -6.25
C SER A 279 5.45 22.30 -4.96
N TYR A 280 6.65 22.79 -4.68
CA TYR A 280 7.47 22.36 -3.55
C TYR A 280 8.42 23.48 -3.09
N TYR A 281 9.11 23.27 -1.96
CA TYR A 281 10.20 24.14 -1.53
C TYR A 281 11.55 23.47 -1.85
N ASP A 282 12.45 24.22 -2.49
CA ASP A 282 13.81 23.75 -2.77
C ASP A 282 14.70 23.73 -1.49
N ALA A 283 15.93 23.26 -1.63
CA ALA A 283 16.89 23.19 -0.52
C ALA A 283 17.22 24.55 0.14
N GLN A 284 16.91 25.66 -0.54
CA GLN A 284 17.06 27.03 -0.02
C GLN A 284 15.75 27.59 0.56
N GLY A 285 14.69 26.76 0.66
CA GLY A 285 13.37 27.16 1.16
C GLY A 285 12.58 28.06 0.19
N ARG A 286 12.93 28.12 -1.10
CA ARG A 286 12.21 28.90 -2.10
C ARG A 286 11.08 28.07 -2.68
N ALA A 287 9.90 28.68 -2.83
CA ALA A 287 8.78 28.06 -3.50
C ALA A 287 9.07 27.89 -5.01
N VAL A 288 8.94 26.67 -5.50
CA VAL A 288 9.16 26.27 -6.91
C VAL A 288 7.92 25.55 -7.40
N THR A 289 7.54 25.80 -8.66
CA THR A 289 6.50 25.02 -9.34
C THR A 289 7.05 24.62 -10.71
N LYS A 290 7.01 23.33 -11.01
CA LYS A 290 7.46 22.75 -12.28
C LYS A 290 6.39 21.86 -12.87
N ASP A 291 6.41 21.68 -14.16
CA ASP A 291 5.61 20.67 -14.86
C ASP A 291 6.10 19.27 -14.44
N ALA A 292 5.18 18.32 -14.29
CA ALA A 292 5.54 16.94 -13.94
C ALA A 292 6.47 16.31 -15.00
N SER A 293 6.38 16.73 -16.27
CA SER A 293 7.26 16.27 -17.36
C SER A 293 8.73 16.67 -17.16
N ASP A 294 9.04 17.72 -16.39
CA ASP A 294 10.42 18.10 -16.07
C ASP A 294 11.15 17.02 -15.24
N PHE A 295 10.40 16.11 -14.61
CA PHE A 295 10.92 15.00 -13.80
C PHE A 295 10.80 13.64 -14.50
N LEU A 296 10.24 13.60 -15.71
CA LEU A 296 9.92 12.34 -16.38
C LEU A 296 11.18 11.55 -16.75
N ASP A 297 12.25 12.21 -17.21
CA ASP A 297 13.51 11.53 -17.54
C ASP A 297 14.11 10.82 -16.31
N TYR A 298 13.97 11.40 -15.14
CA TYR A 298 14.33 10.72 -13.89
C TYR A 298 13.41 9.55 -13.63
N ALA A 299 12.10 9.75 -13.60
CA ALA A 299 11.13 8.69 -13.30
C ALA A 299 11.23 7.49 -14.28
N MET A 300 11.61 7.75 -15.53
CA MET A 300 11.87 6.73 -16.54
C MET A 300 13.25 6.06 -16.40
N GLY A 301 14.10 6.50 -15.47
CA GLY A 301 15.44 5.96 -15.24
C GLY A 301 16.50 6.46 -16.22
N TYR A 302 16.20 7.43 -17.07
CA TYR A 302 17.16 7.95 -18.07
C TYR A 302 18.14 8.98 -17.50
N ASN A 303 17.80 9.61 -16.39
CA ASN A 303 18.64 10.57 -15.69
C ASN A 303 18.73 10.23 -14.20
N LEU A 304 19.66 9.36 -13.82
CA LEU A 304 19.85 8.93 -12.43
C LEU A 304 20.44 10.01 -11.51
N ASP A 305 20.97 11.10 -12.07
CA ASP A 305 21.41 12.28 -11.30
C ASP A 305 20.26 13.20 -10.90
N GLY A 306 19.07 12.98 -11.48
CA GLY A 306 17.84 13.66 -11.13
C GLY A 306 17.29 13.25 -9.77
N ASP A 307 16.20 13.88 -9.37
CA ASP A 307 15.46 13.56 -8.13
C ASP A 307 14.02 14.05 -8.20
N LEU A 308 13.14 13.44 -7.39
CA LEU A 308 11.80 13.96 -7.14
C LEU A 308 11.77 14.73 -5.81
N PRO A 309 11.00 15.82 -5.68
CA PRO A 309 10.77 16.44 -4.39
C PRO A 309 10.18 15.43 -3.40
N LEU A 310 10.62 15.49 -2.13
CA LEU A 310 10.09 14.61 -1.09
C LEU A 310 8.62 14.92 -0.78
N PHE A 311 8.29 16.22 -0.77
CA PHE A 311 6.95 16.75 -0.50
C PHE A 311 6.52 17.67 -1.63
N ILE A 312 5.25 17.56 -2.06
CA ILE A 312 4.63 18.52 -2.98
C ILE A 312 3.32 19.04 -2.40
N TYR A 313 2.91 20.23 -2.83
CA TYR A 313 1.69 20.90 -2.43
C TYR A 313 0.67 20.85 -3.57
N PRO A 314 -0.37 20.03 -3.48
CA PRO A 314 -1.36 19.93 -4.56
C PRO A 314 -2.15 21.23 -4.67
N ARG A 315 -2.49 21.63 -5.90
CA ARG A 315 -3.30 22.85 -6.18
C ARG A 315 -4.74 22.73 -5.67
N GLN A 316 -5.25 21.51 -5.61
CA GLN A 316 -6.61 21.21 -5.15
C GLN A 316 -6.54 20.25 -3.97
N LYS A 317 -7.51 20.39 -3.05
CA LYS A 317 -7.62 19.45 -1.93
C LYS A 317 -7.97 18.06 -2.42
N VAL A 318 -7.33 17.06 -1.83
CA VAL A 318 -7.45 15.64 -2.18
C VAL A 318 -8.57 14.99 -1.37
N SER A 319 -9.51 14.31 -2.03
CA SER A 319 -10.55 13.53 -1.35
C SER A 319 -10.09 12.08 -1.10
N VAL A 320 -10.77 11.38 -0.19
CA VAL A 320 -10.56 9.94 0.04
C VAL A 320 -10.71 9.15 -1.27
N LYS A 321 -11.73 9.50 -2.09
CA LYS A 321 -11.93 8.85 -3.40
C LYS A 321 -10.77 9.10 -4.35
N ALA A 322 -10.27 10.33 -4.42
CA ALA A 322 -9.15 10.66 -5.31
C ALA A 322 -7.88 9.89 -4.95
N VAL A 323 -7.57 9.74 -3.64
CA VAL A 323 -6.39 8.96 -3.23
C VAL A 323 -6.59 7.46 -3.41
N ALA A 324 -7.82 6.94 -3.24
CA ALA A 324 -8.15 5.56 -3.57
C ALA A 324 -7.99 5.29 -5.07
N ASP A 325 -8.34 6.26 -5.92
CA ASP A 325 -8.20 6.13 -7.37
C ASP A 325 -6.75 6.10 -7.84
N VAL A 326 -5.85 6.82 -7.16
CA VAL A 326 -4.41 6.74 -7.43
C VAL A 326 -3.86 5.32 -7.23
N MET A 327 -4.39 4.58 -6.25
CA MET A 327 -3.96 3.19 -6.01
C MET A 327 -4.31 2.23 -7.15
N ARG A 328 -5.05 2.69 -8.15
CA ARG A 328 -5.51 1.94 -9.34
C ARG A 328 -4.77 2.29 -10.63
N ASP A 329 -3.74 3.12 -10.52
CA ASP A 329 -3.01 3.68 -11.66
C ASP A 329 -2.08 2.67 -12.33
N HIS A 330 -2.02 2.72 -13.68
CA HIS A 330 -1.08 1.99 -14.53
C HIS A 330 -0.34 2.93 -15.49
N TYR A 331 -0.09 4.16 -15.05
CA TYR A 331 0.53 5.23 -15.82
C TYR A 331 -0.30 5.72 -17.02
N GLU A 332 -1.63 5.53 -17.00
CA GLU A 332 -2.51 5.85 -18.12
C GLU A 332 -2.34 7.31 -18.56
N GLY A 333 -2.25 7.51 -19.88
CA GLY A 333 -2.09 8.83 -20.49
C GLY A 333 -0.68 9.44 -20.36
N THR A 334 0.31 8.68 -19.92
CA THR A 334 1.71 9.10 -19.84
C THR A 334 2.60 8.31 -20.82
N PRO A 335 3.86 8.72 -21.05
CA PRO A 335 4.80 7.90 -21.83
C PRO A 335 5.11 6.50 -21.25
N MET A 336 4.70 6.26 -20.01
CA MET A 336 4.84 4.95 -19.33
C MET A 336 3.55 4.12 -19.36
N ASP A 337 2.52 4.52 -20.10
CA ASP A 337 1.20 3.88 -20.14
C ASP A 337 1.30 2.40 -20.51
N MET A 338 1.06 1.54 -19.53
CA MET A 338 1.20 0.09 -19.66
C MET A 338 0.08 -0.55 -20.50
N THR A 339 -0.93 0.22 -20.90
CA THR A 339 -2.03 -0.24 -21.77
C THR A 339 -1.75 0.01 -23.25
N GLN A 340 -0.69 0.78 -23.59
CA GLN A 340 -0.41 1.31 -24.92
C GLN A 340 0.88 0.75 -25.56
N ASP A 341 1.48 -0.28 -25.00
CA ASP A 341 2.66 -0.93 -25.54
C ASP A 341 2.38 -2.37 -26.02
N ILE A 342 3.38 -3.02 -26.61
CA ILE A 342 3.25 -4.41 -27.10
C ILE A 342 2.96 -5.41 -25.96
N GLY A 343 3.42 -5.14 -24.75
CA GLY A 343 3.20 -5.97 -23.57
C GLY A 343 1.74 -6.02 -23.14
N ALA A 344 0.93 -5.02 -23.50
CA ALA A 344 -0.51 -4.95 -23.23
C ALA A 344 -1.32 -5.94 -24.09
N GLY A 345 -0.77 -6.47 -25.16
CA GLY A 345 -1.44 -7.42 -26.03
C GLY A 345 -2.70 -6.84 -26.69
N GLY A 346 -3.57 -7.73 -27.14
CA GLY A 346 -4.76 -7.35 -27.92
C GLY A 346 -5.88 -6.71 -27.13
N ASN A 347 -5.85 -6.78 -25.81
CA ASN A 347 -6.92 -6.32 -24.91
C ASN A 347 -6.45 -5.25 -23.92
N ALA A 348 -5.34 -4.56 -24.20
CA ALA A 348 -4.78 -3.48 -23.40
C ALA A 348 -4.58 -3.86 -21.92
N LEU A 349 -4.07 -5.06 -21.65
CA LEU A 349 -3.79 -5.54 -20.29
C LEU A 349 -2.60 -4.79 -19.69
N PRO A 350 -2.74 -4.05 -18.58
CA PRO A 350 -1.66 -3.23 -18.03
C PRO A 350 -0.67 -4.02 -17.17
N TYR A 351 -0.84 -5.32 -17.02
CA TYR A 351 0.00 -6.14 -16.14
C TYR A 351 1.12 -6.84 -16.89
N ARG A 352 2.25 -7.01 -16.17
CA ARG A 352 3.39 -7.81 -16.61
C ARG A 352 3.56 -8.97 -15.66
N TRP A 353 3.67 -10.17 -16.24
CA TRP A 353 3.90 -11.37 -15.44
C TRP A 353 5.35 -11.45 -14.99
N ARG A 354 5.57 -12.04 -13.82
CA ARG A 354 6.93 -12.30 -13.31
C ARG A 354 7.71 -13.25 -14.23
N PRO A 355 9.05 -13.16 -14.29
CA PRO A 355 9.93 -12.32 -13.47
C PRO A 355 9.93 -10.84 -13.89
N MET A 356 10.40 -9.94 -12.98
CA MET A 356 10.55 -8.51 -13.30
C MET A 356 11.62 -8.24 -14.36
N GLU A 357 12.63 -9.08 -14.46
CA GLU A 357 13.71 -8.98 -15.45
C GLU A 357 13.74 -10.20 -16.34
N TYR A 358 14.10 -10.00 -17.60
CA TYR A 358 14.29 -11.08 -18.57
C TYR A 358 15.46 -10.79 -19.51
N GLN A 359 16.02 -11.85 -20.08
CA GLN A 359 17.11 -11.77 -21.05
C GLN A 359 16.57 -11.90 -22.47
N ALA A 360 16.92 -10.95 -23.34
CA ALA A 360 16.62 -11.01 -24.78
C ALA A 360 17.68 -10.24 -25.57
N GLU A 361 17.95 -10.66 -26.80
CA GLU A 361 18.87 -9.99 -27.73
C GLU A 361 20.23 -9.60 -27.12
N GLY A 362 20.74 -10.41 -26.16
CA GLY A 362 22.01 -10.18 -25.48
C GLY A 362 21.98 -9.06 -24.41
N GLY A 363 20.81 -8.54 -24.06
CA GLY A 363 20.60 -7.55 -22.99
C GLY A 363 19.64 -8.02 -21.91
N THR A 364 19.66 -7.32 -20.78
CA THR A 364 18.69 -7.46 -19.69
C THR A 364 17.62 -6.40 -19.84
N TYR A 365 16.37 -6.81 -19.78
CA TYR A 365 15.20 -5.93 -19.89
C TYR A 365 14.36 -6.02 -18.63
N LEU A 366 13.76 -4.91 -18.24
CA LEU A 366 12.87 -4.79 -17.09
C LEU A 366 11.40 -4.84 -17.54
N ASN A 367 10.57 -5.61 -16.84
CA ASN A 367 9.12 -5.47 -16.91
C ASN A 367 8.68 -4.26 -16.06
N GLU A 368 7.84 -3.41 -16.61
CA GLU A 368 7.31 -2.26 -15.89
C GLU A 368 6.40 -2.65 -14.73
N ARG A 369 6.36 -1.79 -13.72
CA ARG A 369 5.61 -1.98 -12.49
C ARG A 369 4.89 -0.68 -12.12
N ALA A 370 3.57 -0.66 -12.27
CA ALA A 370 2.71 0.45 -11.88
C ALA A 370 2.28 0.40 -10.41
N ILE A 371 1.47 1.36 -9.96
CA ILE A 371 0.90 1.39 -8.60
C ILE A 371 -0.03 0.19 -8.41
N ALA A 372 -1.04 0.02 -9.29
CA ALA A 372 -1.88 -1.16 -9.25
C ALA A 372 -1.18 -2.38 -9.86
N THR A 373 -1.36 -3.52 -9.24
CA THR A 373 -0.73 -4.78 -9.67
C THR A 373 -1.54 -6.00 -9.28
N GLN A 374 -1.41 -7.07 -10.07
CA GLN A 374 -2.07 -8.35 -9.84
C GLN A 374 -1.57 -9.12 -8.61
N GLN A 375 -0.50 -8.69 -7.97
CA GLN A 375 0.07 -9.36 -6.80
C GLN A 375 -0.34 -8.73 -5.47
N THR A 376 -1.28 -7.80 -5.48
CA THR A 376 -1.76 -7.16 -4.26
C THR A 376 -2.51 -8.17 -3.39
N GLY A 377 -2.08 -8.35 -2.13
CA GLY A 377 -2.84 -9.13 -1.16
C GLY A 377 -4.01 -8.32 -0.62
N PHE A 378 -3.72 -7.15 -0.06
CA PHE A 378 -4.72 -6.16 0.35
C PHE A 378 -4.24 -4.74 0.08
N TRP A 379 -5.18 -3.82 0.01
CA TRP A 379 -4.89 -2.39 -0.09
C TRP A 379 -5.87 -1.57 0.74
N MET A 380 -5.48 -0.36 1.09
CA MET A 380 -6.30 0.45 1.98
C MET A 380 -6.07 1.95 1.81
N VAL A 381 -7.02 2.72 2.35
CA VAL A 381 -6.84 4.13 2.71
C VAL A 381 -7.19 4.27 4.19
N GLY A 382 -6.21 4.56 5.03
CA GLY A 382 -6.43 4.94 6.42
C GLY A 382 -6.83 6.41 6.50
N GLN A 383 -7.93 6.72 7.21
CA GLN A 383 -8.45 8.06 7.41
C GLN A 383 -8.54 8.36 8.90
N ALA A 384 -7.76 9.35 9.38
CA ALA A 384 -7.75 9.79 10.76
C ALA A 384 -8.31 11.23 10.88
N ARG A 385 -9.27 11.45 11.79
CA ARG A 385 -10.07 12.67 11.88
C ARG A 385 -10.06 13.24 13.30
N ASP A 386 -9.50 14.43 13.49
CA ASP A 386 -9.42 15.10 14.80
C ASP A 386 -10.70 15.83 15.22
N TYR A 387 -11.60 16.05 14.29
CA TYR A 387 -12.84 16.79 14.49
C TYR A 387 -14.03 15.94 15.00
N VAL A 388 -13.81 14.63 15.21
CA VAL A 388 -14.78 13.69 15.78
C VAL A 388 -14.12 12.83 16.86
N PRO A 389 -14.90 12.26 17.83
CA PRO A 389 -14.36 11.37 18.85
C PRO A 389 -13.65 10.14 18.28
N ASP A 390 -12.67 9.60 19.00
CA ASP A 390 -11.88 8.42 18.55
C ASP A 390 -12.76 7.21 18.23
N GLU A 391 -13.88 7.02 18.94
CA GLU A 391 -14.83 5.94 18.67
C GLU A 391 -15.48 6.00 17.27
N VAL A 392 -15.39 7.15 16.62
CA VAL A 392 -15.93 7.39 15.27
C VAL A 392 -14.83 7.86 14.31
N GLY A 393 -13.70 8.35 14.84
CA GLY A 393 -12.68 9.12 14.11
C GLY A 393 -11.90 8.34 13.05
N GLY A 394 -11.51 7.11 13.35
CA GLY A 394 -10.72 6.29 12.45
C GLY A 394 -11.58 5.47 11.52
N ILE A 395 -11.33 5.57 10.21
CA ILE A 395 -11.90 4.69 9.18
C ILE A 395 -10.76 4.08 8.38
N LEU A 396 -10.70 2.75 8.35
CA LEU A 396 -9.90 1.99 7.42
C LEU A 396 -10.78 1.64 6.21
N TRP A 397 -10.56 2.27 5.08
CA TRP A 397 -11.12 1.88 3.79
C TRP A 397 -10.32 0.69 3.29
N PHE A 398 -10.88 -0.52 3.40
CA PHE A 398 -10.15 -1.77 3.20
C PHE A 398 -10.64 -2.54 1.98
N GLY A 399 -9.71 -2.98 1.15
CA GLY A 399 -9.92 -3.81 -0.04
C GLY A 399 -8.91 -4.95 -0.10
N THR A 400 -9.23 -5.98 -0.87
CA THR A 400 -8.39 -7.17 -1.08
C THR A 400 -8.17 -7.41 -2.55
N ASP A 401 -7.03 -8.01 -2.93
CA ASP A 401 -6.63 -8.28 -4.30
C ASP A 401 -6.34 -6.99 -5.11
N ASP A 402 -6.20 -7.09 -6.41
CA ASP A 402 -5.90 -6.03 -7.36
C ASP A 402 -6.78 -4.77 -7.19
N ALA A 403 -6.19 -3.64 -6.80
CA ALA A 403 -6.90 -2.40 -6.55
C ALA A 403 -7.70 -1.88 -7.76
N ALA A 404 -7.25 -2.15 -8.99
CA ALA A 404 -7.91 -1.66 -10.20
C ALA A 404 -9.28 -2.31 -10.44
N THR A 405 -9.50 -3.50 -9.90
CA THR A 405 -10.72 -4.30 -10.08
C THR A 405 -11.41 -4.68 -8.78
N SER A 406 -10.93 -4.16 -7.63
CA SER A 406 -11.54 -4.36 -6.32
C SER A 406 -11.99 -3.05 -5.67
N TYR A 407 -12.87 -3.17 -4.68
CA TYR A 407 -13.47 -2.04 -3.95
C TYR A 407 -12.91 -1.94 -2.53
N VAL A 408 -13.07 -0.78 -1.91
CA VAL A 408 -12.79 -0.59 -0.48
C VAL A 408 -14.08 -0.44 0.32
N THR A 409 -14.10 -1.10 1.48
CA THR A 409 -15.20 -1.07 2.44
C THR A 409 -14.82 -0.21 3.64
N PRO A 410 -15.72 0.64 4.18
CA PRO A 410 -15.46 1.43 5.39
C PRO A 410 -15.46 0.53 6.63
N ILE A 411 -14.30 0.41 7.26
CA ILE A 411 -14.10 -0.32 8.52
C ILE A 411 -13.74 0.70 9.61
N TYR A 412 -14.64 0.95 10.56
CA TYR A 412 -14.32 1.82 11.69
C TYR A 412 -13.30 1.15 12.63
N THR A 413 -12.32 1.90 13.13
CA THR A 413 -11.26 1.33 13.99
C THR A 413 -11.74 0.92 15.37
N SER A 414 -12.94 1.32 15.75
CA SER A 414 -13.58 0.96 17.03
C SER A 414 -14.54 -0.24 16.95
N ILE A 415 -14.57 -0.96 15.83
CA ILE A 415 -15.42 -2.15 15.69
C ILE A 415 -15.10 -3.22 16.72
N THR A 416 -16.09 -4.03 17.06
CA THR A 416 -15.93 -5.17 17.99
C THR A 416 -16.10 -6.53 17.31
N GLU A 417 -16.34 -6.53 16.00
CA GLU A 417 -16.54 -7.70 15.18
C GLU A 417 -16.02 -7.42 13.75
N VAL A 418 -15.28 -8.36 13.20
CA VAL A 418 -14.75 -8.28 11.82
C VAL A 418 -15.77 -8.89 10.86
N PRO A 419 -16.06 -8.26 9.70
CA PRO A 419 -16.90 -8.86 8.67
C PRO A 419 -16.35 -10.22 8.23
N ASP A 420 -17.20 -11.23 8.14
CA ASP A 420 -16.79 -12.60 7.82
C ASP A 420 -15.98 -12.72 6.53
N CYS A 421 -16.31 -11.92 5.50
CA CYS A 421 -15.61 -11.94 4.22
C CYS A 421 -14.14 -11.44 4.29
N PHE A 422 -13.77 -10.72 5.35
CA PHE A 422 -12.41 -10.24 5.58
C PHE A 422 -11.72 -10.93 6.76
N ARG A 423 -12.42 -11.84 7.46
CA ARG A 423 -11.93 -12.44 8.70
C ARG A 423 -10.71 -13.33 8.44
N GLN A 424 -9.70 -13.20 9.32
CA GLN A 424 -8.53 -14.08 9.33
C GLN A 424 -8.92 -15.57 9.38
N GLY A 425 -8.24 -16.36 8.54
CA GLY A 425 -8.49 -17.79 8.42
C GLY A 425 -9.72 -18.16 7.58
N ASN A 426 -10.33 -17.21 6.87
CA ASN A 426 -11.39 -17.50 5.89
C ASN A 426 -10.76 -17.82 4.51
N GLY A 427 -10.08 -18.96 4.40
CA GLY A 427 -9.27 -19.36 3.24
C GLY A 427 -7.82 -18.88 3.37
N ASP A 428 -7.00 -19.25 2.41
CA ASP A 428 -5.61 -18.83 2.24
C ASP A 428 -5.20 -18.96 0.76
N LEU A 429 -3.93 -18.73 0.42
CA LEU A 429 -3.43 -18.81 -0.97
C LEU A 429 -3.47 -20.23 -1.56
N LEU A 430 -3.60 -21.27 -0.75
CA LEU A 430 -3.64 -22.67 -1.15
C LEU A 430 -5.04 -23.28 -1.03
N HIS A 431 -5.95 -22.64 -0.28
CA HIS A 431 -7.29 -23.13 -0.01
C HIS A 431 -8.34 -22.07 -0.34
N TYR A 432 -9.05 -22.31 -1.46
CA TYR A 432 -10.15 -21.46 -1.89
C TYR A 432 -11.29 -21.43 -0.87
N SER A 433 -11.80 -20.22 -0.60
CA SER A 433 -13.02 -20.01 0.18
C SER A 433 -14.05 -19.20 -0.62
N PRO A 434 -15.28 -19.70 -0.82
CA PRO A 434 -16.33 -18.98 -1.54
C PRO A 434 -16.90 -17.79 -0.75
N THR A 435 -16.50 -17.60 0.50
CA THR A 435 -16.97 -16.52 1.37
C THR A 435 -15.88 -15.47 1.67
N ALA A 436 -14.65 -15.67 1.15
CA ALA A 436 -13.56 -14.71 1.32
C ALA A 436 -13.58 -13.63 0.24
N SER A 437 -13.46 -12.37 0.66
CA SER A 437 -13.40 -11.21 -0.24
C SER A 437 -12.20 -11.28 -1.19
N PHE A 438 -11.05 -11.77 -0.72
CA PHE A 438 -9.88 -11.97 -1.57
C PHE A 438 -10.20 -12.84 -2.79
N TRP A 439 -10.83 -14.00 -2.58
CA TRP A 439 -11.10 -14.93 -3.68
C TRP A 439 -12.16 -14.44 -4.68
N ILE A 440 -13.18 -13.72 -4.24
CA ILE A 440 -14.17 -13.16 -5.19
C ILE A 440 -13.55 -12.02 -6.00
N ASN A 441 -12.75 -11.16 -5.38
CA ASN A 441 -12.01 -10.11 -6.09
C ASN A 441 -11.02 -10.71 -7.09
N ASN A 442 -10.23 -11.72 -6.69
CA ASN A 442 -9.27 -12.39 -7.56
C ASN A 442 -9.95 -13.07 -8.78
N ARG A 443 -11.13 -13.66 -8.62
CA ARG A 443 -11.90 -14.21 -9.73
C ARG A 443 -12.36 -13.13 -10.71
N ILE A 444 -12.82 -11.99 -10.22
CA ILE A 444 -13.21 -10.84 -11.05
C ILE A 444 -11.98 -10.25 -11.77
N SER A 445 -10.86 -10.06 -11.06
CA SER A 445 -9.60 -9.60 -11.64
C SER A 445 -9.15 -10.51 -12.79
N ASN A 446 -9.08 -11.81 -12.53
CA ASN A 446 -8.69 -12.79 -13.56
C ASN A 446 -9.68 -12.88 -14.72
N ALA A 447 -10.98 -12.65 -14.50
CA ALA A 447 -11.94 -12.51 -15.58
C ALA A 447 -11.64 -11.28 -16.45
N CYS A 448 -11.34 -10.12 -15.82
CA CYS A 448 -11.00 -8.88 -16.52
C CYS A 448 -9.72 -9.01 -17.35
N TYR A 449 -8.71 -9.77 -16.90
CA TYR A 449 -7.45 -9.92 -17.64
C TYR A 449 -7.61 -10.50 -19.06
N LYS A 450 -8.71 -11.17 -19.34
CA LYS A 450 -9.01 -11.72 -20.67
C LYS A 450 -9.42 -10.66 -21.69
N MET A 451 -10.13 -9.62 -21.23
CA MET A 451 -10.66 -8.53 -22.05
C MET A 451 -10.60 -7.21 -21.26
N TYR A 452 -9.41 -6.83 -20.80
CA TYR A 452 -9.23 -5.77 -19.80
C TYR A 452 -9.86 -4.44 -20.22
N ASN A 453 -9.59 -3.99 -21.45
CA ASN A 453 -10.13 -2.73 -22.00
C ASN A 453 -11.66 -2.65 -22.02
N ILE A 454 -12.37 -3.75 -21.84
CA ILE A 454 -13.83 -3.82 -21.90
C ILE A 454 -14.41 -4.18 -20.53
N MET A 455 -13.83 -5.18 -19.84
CA MET A 455 -14.36 -5.69 -18.58
C MET A 455 -13.97 -4.81 -17.40
N ALA A 456 -12.73 -4.32 -17.34
CA ALA A 456 -12.28 -3.48 -16.24
C ALA A 456 -13.09 -2.16 -16.10
N PRO A 457 -13.42 -1.42 -17.17
CA PRO A 457 -14.32 -0.26 -17.09
C PRO A 457 -15.74 -0.61 -16.60
N HIS A 458 -16.24 -1.80 -16.93
CA HIS A 458 -17.54 -2.27 -16.45
C HIS A 458 -17.52 -2.52 -14.93
N VAL A 459 -16.48 -3.18 -14.43
CA VAL A 459 -16.24 -3.38 -12.98
C VAL A 459 -16.02 -2.04 -12.29
N ARG A 460 -15.19 -1.16 -12.88
CA ARG A 460 -14.88 0.16 -12.34
C ARG A 460 -16.13 1.01 -12.10
N LYS A 461 -17.10 0.96 -12.99
CA LYS A 461 -18.38 1.65 -12.82
C LYS A 461 -19.12 1.20 -11.56
N ARG A 462 -19.04 -0.09 -11.20
CA ARG A 462 -19.63 -0.63 -9.95
C ARG A 462 -18.86 -0.18 -8.72
N ILE A 463 -17.53 -0.17 -8.80
CA ILE A 463 -16.65 0.36 -7.75
C ILE A 463 -16.98 1.82 -7.46
N ASP A 464 -16.98 2.66 -8.50
CA ASP A 464 -17.21 4.10 -8.36
C ASP A 464 -18.58 4.42 -7.76
N ALA A 465 -19.63 3.71 -8.17
CA ALA A 465 -20.96 3.88 -7.61
C ALA A 465 -21.02 3.53 -6.13
N PHE A 466 -20.40 2.42 -5.70
CA PHE A 466 -20.37 2.02 -4.30
C PHE A 466 -19.52 2.97 -3.46
N GLU A 467 -18.29 3.24 -3.87
CA GLU A 467 -17.35 4.04 -3.09
C GLU A 467 -17.80 5.50 -2.95
N THR A 468 -18.31 6.11 -4.03
CA THR A 468 -18.86 7.47 -3.97
C THR A 468 -20.02 7.54 -2.97
N GLU A 469 -20.94 6.58 -3.03
CA GLU A 469 -22.06 6.50 -2.10
C GLU A 469 -21.60 6.35 -0.64
N GLN A 470 -20.59 5.53 -0.38
CA GLN A 470 -20.04 5.34 0.96
C GLN A 470 -19.28 6.58 1.44
N MET A 471 -18.36 7.10 0.63
CA MET A 471 -17.43 8.17 1.01
C MET A 471 -18.11 9.53 1.11
N GLU A 472 -19.09 9.84 0.25
CA GLU A 472 -19.69 11.16 0.20
C GLU A 472 -21.00 11.27 1.00
N ARG A 473 -21.69 10.15 1.27
CA ARG A 473 -23.03 10.21 1.87
C ARG A 473 -23.21 9.29 3.08
N LYS A 474 -22.95 7.98 2.94
CA LYS A 474 -23.36 7.01 3.98
C LYS A 474 -22.52 7.13 5.24
N THR A 475 -21.19 7.24 5.14
CA THR A 475 -20.33 7.41 6.31
C THR A 475 -20.65 8.71 7.06
N HIS A 476 -20.94 9.80 6.38
CA HIS A 476 -21.35 11.07 7.03
C HIS A 476 -22.66 10.93 7.82
N ALA A 477 -23.62 10.17 7.30
CA ALA A 477 -24.88 9.90 8.03
C ALA A 477 -24.63 9.01 9.26
N VAL A 478 -23.77 8.00 9.13
CA VAL A 478 -23.37 7.12 10.24
C VAL A 478 -22.63 7.91 11.32
N ASP A 479 -21.65 8.75 10.94
CA ASP A 479 -20.91 9.61 11.85
C ASP A 479 -21.85 10.53 12.64
N SER A 480 -22.79 11.19 11.95
CA SER A 480 -23.76 12.07 12.59
C SER A 480 -24.59 11.34 13.64
N ALA A 481 -25.08 10.15 13.33
CA ALA A 481 -25.85 9.33 14.27
C ALA A 481 -24.98 8.80 15.42
N ALA A 482 -23.76 8.36 15.15
CA ALA A 482 -22.81 7.89 16.15
C ALA A 482 -22.39 9.00 17.14
N ILE A 483 -22.19 10.24 16.64
CA ILE A 483 -21.87 11.40 17.47
C ILE A 483 -23.05 11.75 18.39
N VAL A 484 -24.29 11.65 17.94
CA VAL A 484 -25.47 11.82 18.81
C VAL A 484 -25.46 10.80 19.94
N LEU A 485 -25.17 9.51 19.63
CA LEU A 485 -25.05 8.46 20.66
C LEU A 485 -23.89 8.75 21.64
N TYR A 486 -22.76 9.21 21.12
CA TYR A 486 -21.59 9.58 21.90
C TYR A 486 -21.92 10.70 22.90
N ASN A 487 -22.54 11.79 22.45
CA ASN A 487 -22.93 12.92 23.28
C ASN A 487 -23.92 12.52 24.39
N GLN A 488 -24.89 11.65 24.10
CA GLN A 488 -25.79 11.09 25.13
C GLN A 488 -25.04 10.33 26.23
N VAL A 489 -23.95 9.65 25.91
CA VAL A 489 -23.10 8.99 26.91
C VAL A 489 -22.30 9.99 27.71
N VAL A 490 -21.71 11.00 27.06
CA VAL A 490 -20.97 12.07 27.74
C VAL A 490 -21.85 12.83 28.72
N ASP A 491 -23.08 13.20 28.32
CA ASP A 491 -24.01 13.91 29.18
C ASP A 491 -24.38 13.08 30.43
N LYS A 492 -24.66 11.79 30.27
CA LYS A 492 -24.92 10.87 31.39
C LYS A 492 -23.72 10.71 32.31
N LEU A 493 -22.51 10.69 31.78
CA LEU A 493 -21.28 10.62 32.59
C LEU A 493 -21.10 11.93 33.39
N ARG A 494 -21.35 13.08 32.77
CA ARG A 494 -21.29 14.41 33.41
C ARG A 494 -22.29 14.52 34.57
N GLU A 495 -23.56 14.14 34.34
CA GLU A 495 -24.60 14.12 35.37
C GLU A 495 -24.22 13.23 36.58
N LYS A 496 -23.59 12.05 36.31
CA LYS A 496 -23.12 11.16 37.40
C LYS A 496 -22.01 11.78 38.22
N ILE A 497 -21.04 12.43 37.56
CA ILE A 497 -19.93 13.13 38.24
C ILE A 497 -20.45 14.26 39.11
N GLU A 498 -21.34 15.10 38.57
CA GLU A 498 -21.94 16.26 39.28
C GLU A 498 -22.80 15.84 40.50
N SER A 499 -23.52 14.73 40.38
CA SER A 499 -24.38 14.23 41.46
C SER A 499 -23.61 13.51 42.59
N LYS A 500 -22.28 13.42 42.55
CA LYS A 500 -21.43 12.69 43.51
C LYS A 500 -21.93 11.28 43.85
N ARG A 501 -22.73 10.66 43.00
CA ARG A 501 -23.15 9.28 43.17
C ARG A 501 -21.98 8.37 42.79
N ASP A 502 -21.55 7.53 43.71
CA ASP A 502 -20.64 6.39 43.47
C ASP A 502 -21.31 5.37 42.52
N ALA A 503 -21.45 5.75 41.28
CA ALA A 503 -21.95 4.84 40.28
C ALA A 503 -20.74 4.21 39.58
N MET A 504 -20.64 2.90 39.65
CA MET A 504 -19.69 2.13 38.82
C MET A 504 -19.80 2.62 37.36
N VAL A 505 -18.79 3.38 36.94
CA VAL A 505 -18.67 3.76 35.52
C VAL A 505 -18.38 2.46 34.79
N SER A 506 -19.21 2.13 33.82
CA SER A 506 -18.96 0.97 32.94
C SER A 506 -17.53 1.02 32.42
N ARG A 507 -16.83 -0.11 32.39
CA ARG A 507 -15.50 -0.22 31.77
C ARG A 507 -15.52 0.09 30.28
N LYS A 508 -16.70 0.08 29.66
CA LYS A 508 -16.91 0.40 28.23
C LYS A 508 -18.09 1.38 28.10
N PRO A 509 -17.90 2.65 28.46
CA PRO A 509 -19.00 3.63 28.45
C PRO A 509 -19.59 3.85 27.05
N PHE A 510 -18.78 3.77 26.01
CA PHE A 510 -19.15 4.00 24.62
C PHE A 510 -19.59 2.74 23.84
N ALA A 511 -19.87 1.61 24.52
CA ALA A 511 -20.26 0.36 23.88
C ALA A 511 -21.45 0.46 22.89
N LYS A 512 -22.36 1.44 23.09
CA LYS A 512 -23.45 1.67 22.13
C LYS A 512 -22.97 2.33 20.83
N VAL A 513 -21.97 3.20 20.92
CA VAL A 513 -21.36 3.87 19.77
C VAL A 513 -20.60 2.85 18.95
N THR A 514 -19.71 2.11 19.60
CA THR A 514 -18.90 1.08 18.93
C THR A 514 -19.78 -0.03 18.32
N ARG A 515 -20.87 -0.43 19.00
CA ARG A 515 -21.83 -1.38 18.42
C ARG A 515 -22.50 -0.83 17.16
N TYR A 516 -22.93 0.44 17.19
CA TYR A 516 -23.59 1.06 16.03
C TYR A 516 -22.70 1.08 14.80
N VAL A 517 -21.43 1.51 14.94
CA VAL A 517 -20.47 1.51 13.80
C VAL A 517 -20.05 0.11 13.39
N THR A 518 -20.01 -0.87 14.33
CA THR A 518 -19.78 -2.29 14.02
C THR A 518 -20.90 -2.85 13.14
N ASP A 519 -22.16 -2.66 13.56
CA ASP A 519 -23.33 -3.15 12.83
C ASP A 519 -23.41 -2.55 11.42
N TYR A 520 -23.01 -1.28 11.26
CA TYR A 520 -22.89 -0.65 9.94
C TYR A 520 -21.77 -1.28 9.10
N THR A 521 -20.56 -1.39 9.65
CA THR A 521 -19.39 -1.98 8.97
C THR A 521 -19.69 -3.40 8.47
N VAL A 522 -20.18 -4.27 9.36
CA VAL A 522 -20.48 -5.67 9.03
C VAL A 522 -21.55 -5.78 7.95
N ARG A 523 -22.64 -5.04 8.11
CA ARG A 523 -23.72 -5.04 7.11
C ARG A 523 -23.25 -4.54 5.74
N THR A 524 -22.52 -3.42 5.70
CA THR A 524 -22.02 -2.85 4.44
C THR A 524 -21.06 -3.82 3.73
N ALA A 525 -20.17 -4.48 4.48
CA ALA A 525 -19.27 -5.46 3.91
C ALA A 525 -20.03 -6.68 3.34
N GLN A 526 -21.04 -7.19 4.06
CA GLN A 526 -21.86 -8.32 3.60
C GLN A 526 -22.67 -7.99 2.35
N GLU A 527 -23.32 -6.82 2.33
CA GLU A 527 -24.10 -6.35 1.17
C GLU A 527 -23.22 -6.19 -0.06
N GLN A 528 -22.04 -5.60 0.10
CA GLN A 528 -21.12 -5.40 -1.01
C GLN A 528 -20.49 -6.71 -1.49
N PHE A 529 -20.15 -7.61 -0.58
CA PHE A 529 -19.67 -8.95 -0.94
C PHE A 529 -20.71 -9.71 -1.80
N ALA A 530 -22.00 -9.70 -1.39
CA ALA A 530 -23.06 -10.32 -2.15
C ALA A 530 -23.24 -9.68 -3.55
N ALA A 531 -23.12 -8.36 -3.64
CA ALA A 531 -23.15 -7.65 -4.93
C ALA A 531 -21.98 -8.05 -5.84
N TRP A 532 -20.79 -8.33 -5.25
CA TRP A 532 -19.61 -8.77 -5.99
C TRP A 532 -19.74 -10.21 -6.50
N VAL A 533 -20.32 -11.10 -5.73
CA VAL A 533 -20.68 -12.45 -6.22
C VAL A 533 -21.62 -12.36 -7.43
N SER A 534 -22.64 -11.52 -7.36
CA SER A 534 -23.56 -11.31 -8.49
C SER A 534 -22.87 -10.66 -9.70
N LEU A 535 -21.91 -9.78 -9.47
CA LEU A 535 -21.11 -9.17 -10.55
C LEU A 535 -20.24 -10.21 -11.25
N GLU A 536 -19.63 -11.14 -10.53
CA GLU A 536 -18.82 -12.21 -11.12
C GLU A 536 -19.67 -13.10 -12.05
N GLU A 537 -20.87 -13.46 -11.62
CA GLU A 537 -21.82 -14.21 -12.45
C GLU A 537 -22.27 -13.41 -13.69
N GLU A 538 -22.50 -12.09 -13.53
CA GLU A 538 -22.82 -11.19 -14.64
C GLU A 538 -21.68 -11.15 -15.68
N LEU A 539 -20.42 -11.00 -15.21
CA LEU A 539 -19.25 -10.97 -16.09
C LEU A 539 -19.08 -12.26 -16.88
N LEU A 540 -19.29 -13.41 -16.22
CA LEU A 540 -19.23 -14.72 -16.86
C LEU A 540 -20.23 -14.84 -18.01
N VAL A 541 -21.48 -14.42 -17.79
CA VAL A 541 -22.54 -14.49 -18.81
C VAL A 541 -22.33 -13.44 -19.90
N LYS A 542 -22.07 -12.19 -19.52
CA LYS A 542 -22.00 -11.05 -20.45
C LYS A 542 -20.86 -11.16 -21.45
N PHE A 543 -19.68 -11.60 -20.99
CA PHE A 543 -18.42 -11.60 -21.75
C PHE A 543 -17.93 -13.01 -22.13
N MET A 544 -18.83 -13.97 -22.14
CA MET A 544 -18.51 -15.36 -22.48
C MET A 544 -17.90 -15.45 -23.88
N ASP A 545 -16.75 -16.15 -23.98
CA ASP A 545 -16.08 -16.48 -25.25
C ASP A 545 -15.74 -15.28 -26.15
N GLY A 546 -15.49 -14.10 -25.55
CA GLY A 546 -15.05 -12.91 -26.26
C GLY A 546 -16.15 -12.12 -26.98
N ASN A 547 -17.43 -12.48 -26.79
CA ASN A 547 -18.55 -11.67 -27.22
C ASN A 547 -19.10 -10.82 -26.09
N VAL A 548 -19.88 -9.78 -26.42
CA VAL A 548 -20.57 -8.93 -25.44
C VAL A 548 -22.07 -9.05 -25.67
N LYS A 549 -22.79 -9.58 -24.67
CA LYS A 549 -24.24 -9.67 -24.71
C LYS A 549 -24.86 -8.34 -24.29
N PRO A 550 -25.82 -7.80 -25.10
CA PRO A 550 -26.45 -6.52 -24.78
C PRO A 550 -27.38 -6.65 -23.57
N GLN A 551 -27.45 -5.58 -22.77
CA GLN A 551 -28.34 -5.47 -21.61
C GLN A 551 -29.35 -4.33 -21.82
N ASN A 552 -30.49 -4.43 -21.12
CA ASN A 552 -31.44 -3.36 -20.90
C ASN A 552 -30.89 -2.38 -19.84
N GLU A 553 -31.57 -1.26 -19.66
CA GLU A 553 -31.20 -0.25 -18.65
C GLU A 553 -31.26 -0.79 -17.20
N ASP A 554 -32.12 -1.74 -16.94
CA ASP A 554 -32.28 -2.42 -15.65
C ASP A 554 -31.23 -3.52 -15.38
N GLY A 555 -30.32 -3.77 -16.34
CA GLY A 555 -29.27 -4.78 -16.24
C GLY A 555 -29.66 -6.18 -16.73
N THR A 556 -30.92 -6.42 -17.07
CA THR A 556 -31.37 -7.72 -17.66
C THR A 556 -30.79 -7.88 -19.06
N PHE A 557 -30.52 -9.13 -19.48
CA PHE A 557 -30.02 -9.39 -20.83
C PHE A 557 -31.11 -9.27 -21.89
N LYS A 558 -30.77 -8.66 -23.02
CA LYS A 558 -31.65 -8.63 -24.19
C LYS A 558 -31.65 -10.00 -24.84
N HIS A 559 -32.83 -10.62 -24.99
CA HIS A 559 -33.03 -11.92 -25.63
C HIS A 559 -33.54 -11.81 -27.06
N SER A 560 -33.49 -12.92 -27.79
CA SER A 560 -34.05 -13.02 -29.14
C SER A 560 -35.57 -12.90 -29.13
N GLU A 561 -36.17 -12.56 -30.27
CA GLU A 561 -37.62 -12.48 -30.40
C GLU A 561 -38.33 -13.83 -30.16
N TYR A 562 -37.60 -14.94 -30.31
CA TYR A 562 -38.20 -16.28 -30.32
C TYR A 562 -37.99 -17.08 -29.04
N THR A 563 -36.98 -16.69 -28.22
CA THR A 563 -36.70 -17.42 -26.97
C THR A 563 -35.91 -16.55 -25.97
N GLU A 564 -36.29 -16.67 -24.70
CA GLU A 564 -35.63 -16.00 -23.58
C GLU A 564 -34.24 -16.58 -23.28
N GLY A 565 -33.96 -17.82 -23.68
CA GLY A 565 -32.68 -18.49 -23.44
C GLY A 565 -31.56 -18.16 -24.44
N GLN A 566 -31.85 -17.35 -25.47
CA GLN A 566 -30.87 -16.93 -26.46
C GLN A 566 -30.71 -15.41 -26.43
N PRO A 567 -29.46 -14.90 -26.45
CA PRO A 567 -29.24 -13.45 -26.46
C PRO A 567 -29.74 -12.83 -27.77
N ALA A 568 -30.07 -11.56 -27.74
CA ALA A 568 -30.20 -10.74 -28.95
C ALA A 568 -28.83 -10.71 -29.69
N LYS A 569 -28.70 -9.93 -30.76
CA LYS A 569 -27.46 -9.83 -31.51
C LYS A 569 -26.28 -9.44 -30.58
N VAL A 570 -25.31 -10.35 -30.44
CA VAL A 570 -24.09 -10.09 -29.66
C VAL A 570 -23.13 -9.18 -30.41
N GLU A 571 -22.27 -8.49 -29.66
CA GLU A 571 -21.22 -7.62 -30.19
C GLU A 571 -19.87 -8.36 -30.17
N TRP A 572 -19.01 -8.01 -31.12
CA TRP A 572 -17.65 -8.52 -31.28
C TRP A 572 -16.68 -7.35 -31.25
N PRO A 573 -16.18 -6.94 -30.06
CA PRO A 573 -15.34 -5.74 -29.94
C PRO A 573 -13.98 -5.90 -30.64
N GLY A 574 -13.45 -7.12 -30.75
CA GLY A 574 -12.16 -7.38 -31.36
C GLY A 574 -10.99 -6.86 -30.50
N TYR A 575 -9.84 -6.76 -31.13
CA TYR A 575 -8.59 -6.29 -30.53
C TYR A 575 -8.38 -4.79 -30.72
N THR A 576 -7.47 -4.19 -29.95
CA THR A 576 -7.04 -2.80 -30.08
C THR A 576 -6.40 -2.55 -31.45
N ASP A 577 -6.42 -1.30 -31.91
CA ASP A 577 -5.80 -0.91 -33.20
C ASP A 577 -4.29 -1.10 -33.16
N LEU A 578 -3.62 -0.79 -32.06
CA LEU A 578 -2.20 -1.06 -31.86
C LEU A 578 -1.85 -2.54 -32.11
N TRP A 579 -2.65 -3.47 -31.57
CA TRP A 579 -2.44 -4.90 -31.78
C TRP A 579 -2.64 -5.30 -33.25
N LYS A 580 -3.73 -4.79 -33.88
CA LYS A 580 -4.03 -5.07 -35.31
C LYS A 580 -2.92 -4.60 -36.23
N GLU A 581 -2.42 -3.37 -36.03
CA GLU A 581 -1.32 -2.80 -36.81
C GLU A 581 -0.01 -3.57 -36.62
N THR A 582 0.28 -3.96 -35.36
CA THR A 582 1.48 -4.74 -35.05
C THR A 582 1.41 -6.13 -35.69
N VAL A 583 0.28 -6.82 -35.58
CA VAL A 583 0.09 -8.13 -36.22
C VAL A 583 0.16 -8.02 -37.73
N ALA A 584 -0.46 -7.00 -38.34
CA ALA A 584 -0.37 -6.80 -39.78
C ALA A 584 1.06 -6.58 -40.27
N ARG A 585 1.86 -5.82 -39.51
CA ARG A 585 3.29 -5.62 -39.80
C ARG A 585 4.12 -6.89 -39.65
N GLU A 586 3.93 -7.64 -38.57
CA GLU A 586 4.67 -8.86 -38.30
C GLU A 586 4.26 -10.03 -39.21
N ALA A 587 2.98 -10.16 -39.50
CA ALA A 587 2.46 -11.21 -40.40
C ALA A 587 2.73 -10.92 -41.90
N GLY A 588 2.92 -9.64 -42.26
CA GLY A 588 3.10 -9.23 -43.66
C GLY A 588 1.93 -9.70 -44.54
N GLU A 589 2.26 -10.32 -45.68
CA GLU A 589 1.26 -10.79 -46.66
C GLU A 589 0.57 -12.12 -46.27
N VAL A 590 1.03 -12.81 -45.21
CA VAL A 590 0.53 -14.17 -44.85
C VAL A 590 -0.94 -14.16 -44.48
N LEU A 591 -1.39 -13.15 -43.73
CA LEU A 591 -2.77 -13.01 -43.25
C LEU A 591 -3.57 -11.96 -44.03
N LYS A 592 -2.96 -11.32 -45.02
CA LYS A 592 -3.64 -10.31 -45.85
C LYS A 592 -4.66 -10.96 -46.78
N VAL A 593 -5.90 -10.50 -46.71
CA VAL A 593 -6.95 -10.96 -47.61
C VAL A 593 -6.57 -10.58 -49.05
N LYS A 594 -6.55 -11.58 -49.94
CA LYS A 594 -6.32 -11.35 -51.38
C LYS A 594 -7.67 -11.08 -52.04
N GLU A 595 -7.76 -9.96 -52.78
CA GLU A 595 -8.91 -9.61 -53.59
C GLU A 595 -8.97 -10.50 -54.84
#